data_fbd841a17b2fa64e36d84c313ec69fcb
#
_entry.id   fbd841a17b2fa64e36d84c313ec69fcb
#
_cell.length_a   1.000
_cell.length_b   1.000
_cell.length_c   1.000
_cell.angle_alpha   90.00
_cell.angle_beta   90.00
_cell.angle_gamma   90.00
#
_symmetry.space_group_name_H-M   'P 1'
#
loop_
_entity.id
_entity.type
_entity.pdbx_description
1 polymer ?
#
loop_
_entity_poly.entity_id
_entity_poly.type
_entity_poly.pdbx_seq_one_letter_code
_entity_poly.pdbx_strand_id
1 'polypeptide(L)'
;MNPVFHRLAGAAALALILAGCAAGAKTSNIVTYDFGSPARPIVASAAAGAIPAIVVTDVTGNAAFDSERMYYRLNYADPLQARPYANSRWSTTPLQLLTQRFKSRVGQAGLKVLSATDASTGVPLLRIDVDDFTHTFDSTSASYGEVVLRASLFNGRILTDQRTFTRKVTALTADAGGGARALAEATDAVAADMIGWLGTAQQRKQ
;
A
#
# COMPACT_ATOMS: atom_id res chain seq x y z
N MET A 1 24.28 -57.61 -39.34
CA MET A 1 23.75 -56.34 -38.76
C MET A 1 24.59 -56.02 -37.55
N ASN A 2 25.36 -54.90 -37.58
CA ASN A 2 26.36 -54.59 -36.56
C ASN A 2 25.73 -54.05 -35.23
N PRO A 3 25.98 -54.68 -34.08
CA PRO A 3 25.41 -54.29 -32.80
C PRO A 3 25.86 -52.89 -32.35
N VAL A 4 26.87 -52.32 -32.96
CA VAL A 4 27.38 -50.96 -32.66
C VAL A 4 26.40 -49.86 -33.11
N PHE A 5 25.67 -50.08 -34.24
CA PHE A 5 24.70 -49.13 -34.77
C PHE A 5 23.47 -48.95 -33.84
N HIS A 6 23.00 -50.02 -33.22
CA HIS A 6 21.87 -49.95 -32.30
C HIS A 6 22.22 -49.25 -30.96
N ARG A 7 23.47 -49.36 -30.54
CA ARG A 7 23.95 -48.68 -29.32
C ARG A 7 24.13 -47.17 -29.55
N LEU A 8 24.59 -46.74 -30.72
CA LEU A 8 24.71 -45.33 -31.10
C LEU A 8 23.36 -44.68 -31.33
N ALA A 9 22.39 -45.36 -31.95
CA ALA A 9 21.04 -44.86 -32.11
C ALA A 9 20.29 -44.68 -30.78
N GLY A 10 20.47 -45.60 -29.83
CA GLY A 10 19.89 -45.51 -28.49
C GLY A 10 20.46 -44.36 -27.66
N ALA A 11 21.77 -44.10 -27.73
CA ALA A 11 22.41 -42.99 -27.05
C ALA A 11 21.99 -41.62 -27.59
N ALA A 12 21.82 -41.50 -28.92
CA ALA A 12 21.35 -40.28 -29.58
C ALA A 12 19.87 -39.96 -29.22
N ALA A 13 19.01 -40.98 -29.16
CA ALA A 13 17.62 -40.81 -28.73
C ALA A 13 17.48 -40.37 -27.26
N LEU A 14 18.30 -40.91 -26.39
CA LEU A 14 18.32 -40.55 -24.95
C LEU A 14 18.82 -39.11 -24.76
N ALA A 15 19.81 -38.66 -25.54
CA ALA A 15 20.34 -37.28 -25.49
C ALA A 15 19.30 -36.25 -25.96
N LEU A 16 18.46 -36.57 -26.94
CA LEU A 16 17.38 -35.71 -27.43
C LEU A 16 16.23 -35.52 -26.39
N ILE A 17 15.96 -36.54 -25.58
CA ILE A 17 14.93 -36.46 -24.54
C ILE A 17 15.40 -35.58 -23.35
N LEU A 18 16.70 -35.59 -23.01
CA LEU A 18 17.24 -34.72 -21.96
C LEU A 18 17.35 -33.25 -22.36
N ALA A 19 17.49 -32.94 -23.64
CA ALA A 19 17.55 -31.56 -24.15
C ALA A 19 16.19 -30.83 -24.06
N GLY A 20 15.08 -31.55 -24.00
CA GLY A 20 13.74 -31.00 -23.96
C GLY A 20 13.35 -30.30 -22.60
N CYS A 21 14.03 -30.66 -21.50
CA CYS A 21 13.72 -30.09 -20.20
C CYS A 21 14.44 -28.76 -19.88
N ALA A 22 15.37 -28.32 -20.72
CA ALA A 22 16.10 -27.06 -20.54
C ALA A 22 15.41 -25.83 -21.16
N ALA A 23 14.27 -26.02 -21.84
CA ALA A 23 13.55 -24.95 -22.49
C ALA A 23 12.61 -24.24 -21.49
N GLY A 24 13.13 -23.18 -20.83
CA GLY A 24 12.31 -22.06 -20.40
C GLY A 24 11.85 -22.07 -18.96
N ALA A 25 12.75 -22.01 -18.01
CA ALA A 25 12.47 -21.24 -16.81
C ALA A 25 12.35 -19.77 -17.25
N LYS A 26 11.12 -19.33 -17.62
CA LYS A 26 10.79 -17.92 -17.79
C LYS A 26 11.05 -17.27 -16.44
N THR A 27 12.18 -16.61 -16.29
CA THR A 27 12.46 -15.75 -15.14
C THR A 27 11.34 -14.71 -15.12
N SER A 28 10.34 -14.91 -14.27
CA SER A 28 9.29 -13.94 -14.07
C SER A 28 9.94 -12.71 -13.45
N ASN A 29 10.15 -11.66 -14.23
CA ASN A 29 10.67 -10.40 -13.75
C ASN A 29 9.64 -9.81 -12.79
N ILE A 30 9.91 -9.88 -11.50
CA ILE A 30 9.04 -9.28 -10.47
C ILE A 30 9.27 -7.77 -10.49
N VAL A 31 8.20 -7.03 -10.75
CA VAL A 31 8.18 -5.57 -10.68
C VAL A 31 7.85 -5.14 -9.26
N THR A 32 8.68 -4.29 -8.69
CA THR A 32 8.50 -3.78 -7.33
C THR A 32 8.02 -2.34 -7.38
N TYR A 33 6.96 -2.03 -6.63
CA TYR A 33 6.36 -0.70 -6.52
C TYR A 33 6.52 -0.13 -5.11
N ASP A 34 6.60 1.18 -5.02
CA ASP A 34 6.46 1.97 -3.81
C ASP A 34 5.52 3.16 -4.06
N PHE A 35 5.36 4.06 -3.10
CA PHE A 35 4.52 5.25 -3.29
C PHE A 35 5.24 6.42 -3.99
N GLY A 36 6.51 6.27 -4.36
CA GLY A 36 7.31 7.34 -4.95
C GLY A 36 7.37 8.61 -4.07
N SER A 37 7.87 9.68 -4.65
CA SER A 37 7.80 10.98 -4.00
C SER A 37 6.36 11.52 -4.03
N PRO A 38 5.89 12.21 -2.96
CA PRO A 38 4.57 12.84 -2.95
C PRO A 38 4.43 13.84 -4.10
N ALA A 39 3.40 13.65 -4.93
CA ALA A 39 3.22 14.44 -6.17
C ALA A 39 2.92 15.92 -5.92
N ARG A 40 2.40 16.29 -4.74
CA ARG A 40 2.07 17.67 -4.38
C ARG A 40 2.43 17.94 -2.91
N PRO A 41 3.06 19.08 -2.60
CA PRO A 41 3.15 19.56 -1.22
C PRO A 41 1.75 19.72 -0.64
N ILE A 42 1.55 19.33 0.60
CA ILE A 42 0.36 19.75 1.35
C ILE A 42 0.58 21.23 1.67
N VAL A 43 -0.32 22.09 1.22
CA VAL A 43 -0.30 23.51 1.66
C VAL A 43 -0.51 23.47 3.17
N ALA A 44 0.40 24.12 3.92
CA ALA A 44 0.32 24.20 5.36
C ALA A 44 -1.11 24.60 5.76
N SER A 45 -1.82 23.69 6.38
CA SER A 45 -3.20 23.91 6.81
C SER A 45 -3.19 24.73 8.08
N ALA A 46 -4.27 25.49 8.35
CA ALA A 46 -4.54 26.12 9.64
C ALA A 46 -4.45 25.12 10.84
N ALA A 47 -4.44 23.81 10.57
CA ALA A 47 -4.16 22.76 11.53
C ALA A 47 -2.78 22.89 12.19
N ALA A 48 -1.77 23.39 11.47
CA ALA A 48 -0.41 23.56 12.01
C ALA A 48 -0.33 24.59 13.15
N GLY A 49 -1.28 25.54 13.19
CA GLY A 49 -1.35 26.51 14.28
C GLY A 49 -2.00 25.97 15.56
N ALA A 50 -2.83 24.91 15.45
CA ALA A 50 -3.59 24.35 16.55
C ALA A 50 -2.86 23.18 17.26
N ILE A 51 -2.03 22.42 16.53
CA ILE A 51 -1.28 21.27 17.05
C ILE A 51 0.20 21.44 16.71
N PRO A 52 1.05 21.88 17.64
CA PRO A 52 2.48 22.11 17.34
C PRO A 52 3.26 20.80 17.17
N ALA A 53 2.82 19.72 17.80
CA ALA A 53 3.43 18.38 17.73
C ALA A 53 2.36 17.29 17.88
N ILE A 54 2.61 16.14 17.25
CA ILE A 54 1.71 14.98 17.33
C ILE A 54 2.54 13.68 17.30
N VAL A 55 2.18 12.73 18.14
CA VAL A 55 2.71 11.36 18.05
C VAL A 55 1.92 10.62 16.97
N VAL A 56 2.59 10.11 15.96
CA VAL A 56 1.97 9.25 14.95
C VAL A 56 2.48 7.83 15.15
N THR A 57 1.57 6.92 15.56
CA THR A 57 1.92 5.51 15.72
C THR A 57 2.14 4.85 14.36
N ASP A 58 2.75 3.67 14.37
CA ASP A 58 2.77 2.87 13.17
C ASP A 58 1.35 2.46 12.78
N VAL A 59 1.09 2.41 11.47
CA VAL A 59 -0.21 2.04 10.93
C VAL A 59 -0.46 0.57 11.18
N THR A 60 -1.67 0.24 11.64
CA THR A 60 -2.14 -1.13 11.85
C THR A 60 -3.25 -1.48 10.86
N GLY A 61 -3.53 -2.77 10.67
CA GLY A 61 -4.56 -3.22 9.74
C GLY A 61 -4.64 -4.73 9.64
N ASN A 62 -5.31 -5.22 8.61
CA ASN A 62 -5.45 -6.65 8.34
C ASN A 62 -4.08 -7.28 8.08
N ALA A 63 -3.88 -8.52 8.54
CA ALA A 63 -2.63 -9.30 8.34
C ALA A 63 -2.24 -9.47 6.85
N ALA A 64 -3.20 -9.40 5.91
CA ALA A 64 -2.90 -9.39 4.48
C ALA A 64 -2.04 -8.19 4.05
N PHE A 65 -2.14 -7.06 4.77
CA PHE A 65 -1.36 -5.84 4.51
C PHE A 65 0.02 -5.86 5.17
N ASP A 66 0.32 -6.90 5.95
CA ASP A 66 1.64 -7.12 6.56
C ASP A 66 2.51 -8.06 5.71
N SER A 67 2.31 -8.05 4.41
CA SER A 67 3.12 -8.75 3.41
C SER A 67 3.35 -7.84 2.20
N GLU A 68 4.45 -8.06 1.48
CA GLU A 68 4.77 -7.30 0.26
C GLU A 68 3.84 -7.62 -0.93
N ARG A 69 2.85 -8.50 -0.75
CA ARG A 69 1.95 -8.88 -1.83
C ARG A 69 1.06 -7.72 -2.22
N MET A 70 0.97 -7.46 -3.52
CA MET A 70 0.02 -6.52 -4.08
C MET A 70 -1.25 -7.27 -4.47
N TYR A 71 -2.39 -6.88 -3.87
CA TYR A 71 -3.68 -7.53 -4.11
C TYR A 71 -4.58 -6.68 -5.00
N TYR A 72 -5.44 -7.38 -5.76
CA TYR A 72 -6.52 -6.76 -6.54
C TYR A 72 -7.82 -7.53 -6.38
N ARG A 73 -8.95 -6.90 -6.69
CA ARG A 73 -10.30 -7.49 -6.74
C ARG A 73 -10.92 -7.27 -8.10
N LEU A 74 -11.67 -8.27 -8.57
CA LEU A 74 -12.48 -8.18 -9.79
C LEU A 74 -13.94 -8.08 -9.39
N ASN A 75 -14.44 -6.89 -9.08
CA ASN A 75 -15.81 -6.68 -8.64
C ASN A 75 -16.84 -7.21 -9.62
N TYR A 76 -16.55 -7.14 -10.93
CA TYR A 76 -17.42 -7.64 -11.98
C TYR A 76 -17.48 -9.18 -12.06
N ALA A 77 -16.55 -9.90 -11.41
CA ALA A 77 -16.49 -11.36 -11.41
C ALA A 77 -16.85 -11.93 -10.03
N ASP A 78 -16.08 -11.54 -9.00
CA ASP A 78 -16.29 -11.94 -7.60
C ASP A 78 -15.66 -10.88 -6.67
N PRO A 79 -16.46 -10.00 -6.03
CA PRO A 79 -15.96 -8.97 -5.15
C PRO A 79 -15.38 -9.50 -3.84
N LEU A 80 -15.64 -10.75 -3.47
CA LEU A 80 -15.13 -11.35 -2.23
C LEU A 80 -13.73 -11.94 -2.40
N GLN A 81 -13.28 -12.14 -3.65
CA GLN A 81 -11.99 -12.75 -3.93
C GLN A 81 -10.86 -11.72 -4.03
N ALA A 82 -9.97 -11.70 -3.04
CA ALA A 82 -8.70 -10.99 -3.12
C ALA A 82 -7.65 -11.86 -3.86
N ARG A 83 -7.08 -11.35 -4.95
CA ARG A 83 -6.11 -12.04 -5.79
C ARG A 83 -4.76 -11.36 -5.72
N PRO A 84 -3.65 -12.06 -5.45
CA PRO A 84 -2.33 -11.46 -5.54
C PRO A 84 -1.90 -11.31 -7.01
N TYR A 85 -1.22 -10.22 -7.34
CA TYR A 85 -0.50 -10.10 -8.60
C TYR A 85 0.65 -11.12 -8.67
N ALA A 86 0.79 -11.82 -9.79
CA ALA A 86 1.80 -12.86 -9.96
C ALA A 86 3.22 -12.27 -10.07
N ASN A 87 3.37 -11.13 -10.75
CA ASN A 87 4.66 -10.56 -11.12
C ASN A 87 4.84 -9.13 -10.57
N SER A 88 4.07 -8.73 -9.55
CA SER A 88 4.13 -7.39 -8.98
C SER A 88 3.96 -7.44 -7.47
N ARG A 89 4.77 -6.67 -6.77
CA ARG A 89 4.72 -6.55 -5.32
C ARG A 89 5.09 -5.15 -4.84
N TRP A 90 4.84 -4.87 -3.60
CA TRP A 90 5.31 -3.68 -2.91
C TRP A 90 6.79 -3.84 -2.53
N SER A 91 7.52 -2.74 -2.39
CA SER A 91 8.93 -2.71 -1.95
C SER A 91 9.11 -3.08 -0.48
N THR A 92 8.07 -2.85 0.30
CA THR A 92 7.92 -3.27 1.70
C THR A 92 6.41 -3.48 1.97
N THR A 93 6.01 -3.81 3.20
CA THR A 93 4.59 -4.04 3.48
C THR A 93 3.76 -2.77 3.31
N PRO A 94 2.50 -2.85 2.84
CA PRO A 94 1.57 -1.71 2.78
C PRO A 94 1.49 -0.93 4.09
N LEU A 95 1.47 -1.61 5.25
CA LEU A 95 1.43 -0.93 6.56
C LEU A 95 2.65 -0.05 6.80
N GLN A 96 3.84 -0.49 6.37
CA GLN A 96 5.07 0.31 6.46
C GLN A 96 5.06 1.48 5.47
N LEU A 97 4.63 1.25 4.21
CA LEU A 97 4.50 2.32 3.21
C LEU A 97 3.55 3.41 3.70
N LEU A 98 2.38 3.03 4.22
CA LEU A 98 1.38 3.94 4.76
C LEU A 98 1.90 4.70 5.98
N THR A 99 2.60 4.01 6.91
CA THR A 99 3.23 4.63 8.07
C THR A 99 4.20 5.75 7.65
N GLN A 100 5.12 5.44 6.74
CA GLN A 100 6.10 6.40 6.26
C GLN A 100 5.42 7.57 5.52
N ARG A 101 4.42 7.28 4.67
CA ARG A 101 3.70 8.31 3.93
C ARG A 101 2.92 9.24 4.83
N PHE A 102 2.17 8.74 5.82
CA PHE A 102 1.40 9.57 6.74
C PHE A 102 2.31 10.42 7.64
N LYS A 103 3.38 9.84 8.22
CA LYS A 103 4.37 10.61 8.98
C LYS A 103 4.98 11.76 8.14
N SER A 104 5.35 11.46 6.89
CA SER A 104 5.88 12.46 5.96
C SER A 104 4.87 13.57 5.64
N ARG A 105 3.61 13.21 5.33
CA ARG A 105 2.56 14.17 4.99
C ARG A 105 2.18 15.07 6.16
N VAL A 106 2.07 14.51 7.37
CA VAL A 106 1.81 15.28 8.60
C VAL A 106 2.96 16.26 8.86
N GLY A 107 4.23 15.83 8.69
CA GLY A 107 5.39 16.71 8.79
C GLY A 107 5.41 17.83 7.75
N GLN A 108 5.06 17.53 6.49
CA GLN A 108 4.95 18.51 5.41
C GLN A 108 3.85 19.56 5.68
N ALA A 109 2.81 19.21 6.41
CA ALA A 109 1.76 20.14 6.85
C ALA A 109 2.21 21.07 7.98
N GLY A 110 3.44 20.96 8.45
CA GLY A 110 4.03 21.84 9.46
C GLY A 110 3.93 21.34 10.91
N LEU A 111 3.39 20.13 11.14
CA LEU A 111 3.34 19.54 12.49
C LEU A 111 4.69 18.84 12.80
N LYS A 112 5.15 18.94 14.06
CA LYS A 112 6.27 18.14 14.52
C LYS A 112 5.79 16.70 14.75
N VAL A 113 6.33 15.76 14.00
CA VAL A 113 5.96 14.34 14.11
C VAL A 113 6.89 13.63 15.09
N LEU A 114 6.31 13.00 16.09
CA LEU A 114 6.98 12.17 17.08
C LEU A 114 6.60 10.70 16.85
N SER A 115 7.52 9.79 17.16
CA SER A 115 7.27 8.36 17.20
C SER A 115 6.68 7.93 18.54
N ALA A 116 6.02 6.77 18.59
CA ALA A 116 5.44 6.24 19.82
C ALA A 116 6.47 5.95 20.93
N THR A 117 7.75 5.78 20.54
CA THR A 117 8.90 5.55 21.44
C THR A 117 9.47 6.85 22.01
N ASP A 118 9.09 8.01 21.46
CA ASP A 118 9.58 9.29 21.95
C ASP A 118 8.88 9.64 23.26
N ALA A 119 9.65 10.00 24.28
CA ALA A 119 9.13 10.43 25.58
C ALA A 119 8.42 11.79 25.43
N SER A 120 7.10 11.78 25.25
CA SER A 120 6.29 12.98 25.05
C SER A 120 5.07 12.97 25.97
N THR A 121 5.08 13.80 27.01
CA THR A 121 3.94 13.98 27.91
C THR A 121 3.05 15.10 27.36
N GLY A 122 1.75 14.87 27.29
CA GLY A 122 0.77 15.90 26.88
C GLY A 122 0.68 16.16 25.38
N VAL A 123 1.44 15.41 24.55
CA VAL A 123 1.33 15.49 23.08
C VAL A 123 0.19 14.58 22.59
N PRO A 124 -0.72 15.07 21.72
CA PRO A 124 -1.76 14.24 21.16
C PRO A 124 -1.18 13.05 20.39
N LEU A 125 -1.86 11.90 20.43
CA LEU A 125 -1.48 10.68 19.73
C LEU A 125 -2.49 10.36 18.64
N LEU A 126 -2.02 10.19 17.42
CA LEU A 126 -2.78 9.74 16.26
C LEU A 126 -2.51 8.26 16.01
N ARG A 127 -3.56 7.45 16.09
CA ARG A 127 -3.57 6.04 15.67
C ARG A 127 -4.33 5.91 14.36
N ILE A 128 -3.79 5.11 13.45
CA ILE A 128 -4.37 4.87 12.12
C ILE A 128 -4.52 3.36 11.93
N ASP A 129 -5.76 2.91 11.71
CA ASP A 129 -6.11 1.53 11.39
C ASP A 129 -6.63 1.48 9.95
N VAL A 130 -6.02 0.65 9.10
CA VAL A 130 -6.41 0.48 7.69
C VAL A 130 -7.40 -0.66 7.56
N ASP A 131 -8.60 -0.33 7.09
CA ASP A 131 -9.69 -1.27 6.85
C ASP A 131 -9.63 -1.84 5.41
N ASP A 132 -9.25 -1.02 4.40
CA ASP A 132 -9.04 -1.48 3.03
C ASP A 132 -7.90 -0.71 2.33
N PHE A 133 -7.15 -1.46 1.51
CA PHE A 133 -6.06 -0.95 0.68
C PHE A 133 -5.95 -1.86 -0.55
N THR A 134 -6.79 -1.61 -1.56
CA THR A 134 -7.00 -2.57 -2.64
C THR A 134 -7.09 -1.88 -4.00
N HIS A 135 -6.48 -2.50 -5.03
CA HIS A 135 -6.74 -2.17 -6.43
C HIS A 135 -7.97 -2.95 -6.90
N THR A 136 -9.02 -2.25 -7.30
CA THR A 136 -10.33 -2.85 -7.63
C THR A 136 -10.69 -2.59 -9.08
N PHE A 137 -11.18 -3.63 -9.76
CA PHE A 137 -11.62 -3.60 -11.14
C PHE A 137 -13.15 -3.70 -11.22
N ASP A 138 -13.79 -2.69 -11.77
CA ASP A 138 -15.22 -2.69 -12.09
C ASP A 138 -15.51 -3.32 -13.47
N SER A 139 -14.48 -3.36 -14.33
CA SER A 139 -14.48 -4.09 -15.61
C SER A 139 -13.06 -4.49 -15.99
N THR A 140 -12.88 -5.14 -17.15
CA THR A 140 -11.55 -5.50 -17.68
C THR A 140 -10.67 -4.29 -18.02
N SER A 141 -11.27 -3.10 -18.19
CA SER A 141 -10.57 -1.88 -18.60
C SER A 141 -10.72 -0.71 -17.62
N ALA A 142 -11.60 -0.82 -16.62
CA ALA A 142 -11.85 0.21 -15.63
C ALA A 142 -11.49 -0.28 -14.22
N SER A 143 -10.59 0.44 -13.56
CA SER A 143 -10.13 0.10 -12.21
C SER A 143 -9.79 1.34 -11.40
N TYR A 144 -9.67 1.19 -10.08
CA TYR A 144 -9.33 2.25 -9.14
C TYR A 144 -8.54 1.71 -7.95
N GLY A 145 -7.72 2.56 -7.35
CA GLY A 145 -7.17 2.32 -6.02
C GLY A 145 -8.13 2.83 -4.95
N GLU A 146 -8.44 2.01 -3.95
CA GLU A 146 -9.26 2.37 -2.81
C GLU A 146 -8.47 2.28 -1.51
N VAL A 147 -8.58 3.33 -0.68
CA VAL A 147 -8.01 3.37 0.67
C VAL A 147 -9.12 3.72 1.64
N VAL A 148 -9.35 2.84 2.61
CA VAL A 148 -10.27 3.06 3.73
C VAL A 148 -9.48 2.93 5.02
N LEU A 149 -9.53 3.95 5.86
CA LEU A 149 -8.87 3.91 7.16
C LEU A 149 -9.67 4.65 8.23
N ARG A 150 -9.44 4.27 9.47
CA ARG A 150 -9.95 4.93 10.67
C ARG A 150 -8.81 5.60 11.40
N ALA A 151 -8.92 6.91 11.62
CA ALA A 151 -8.00 7.69 12.42
C ALA A 151 -8.62 8.00 13.78
N SER A 152 -7.87 7.75 14.85
CA SER A 152 -8.27 7.97 16.23
C SER A 152 -7.28 8.91 16.91
N LEU A 153 -7.79 10.02 17.47
CA LEU A 153 -7.00 11.02 18.17
C LEU A 153 -7.15 10.83 19.68
N PHE A 154 -6.03 10.69 20.38
CA PHE A 154 -5.99 10.53 21.83
C PHE A 154 -5.27 11.69 22.50
N ASN A 155 -5.72 12.02 23.72
CA ASN A 155 -4.97 12.86 24.64
C ASN A 155 -4.64 12.01 25.87
N GLY A 156 -3.38 11.62 26.00
CA GLY A 156 -2.98 10.58 26.93
C GLY A 156 -3.70 9.25 26.60
N ARG A 157 -4.54 8.75 27.52
CA ARG A 157 -5.32 7.52 27.36
C ARG A 157 -6.77 7.74 26.90
N ILE A 158 -7.19 9.00 26.75
CA ILE A 158 -8.57 9.36 26.43
C ILE A 158 -8.71 9.54 24.91
N LEU A 159 -9.60 8.78 24.30
CA LEU A 159 -10.03 9.02 22.91
C LEU A 159 -10.76 10.36 22.85
N THR A 160 -10.28 11.26 22.01
CA THR A 160 -10.84 12.62 21.92
C THR A 160 -11.67 12.84 20.67
N ASP A 161 -11.32 12.20 19.58
CA ASP A 161 -12.09 12.19 18.33
C ASP A 161 -11.69 10.98 17.49
N GLN A 162 -12.58 10.52 16.61
CA GLN A 162 -12.34 9.42 15.69
C GLN A 162 -13.11 9.65 14.40
N ARG A 163 -12.47 9.34 13.26
CA ARG A 163 -13.09 9.49 11.96
C ARG A 163 -12.59 8.43 10.98
N THR A 164 -13.51 7.93 10.14
CA THR A 164 -13.18 7.08 8.98
C THR A 164 -13.02 7.96 7.74
N PHE A 165 -11.98 7.66 6.96
CA PHE A 165 -11.66 8.32 5.70
C PHE A 165 -11.67 7.28 4.59
N THR A 166 -12.28 7.64 3.46
CA THR A 166 -12.33 6.81 2.26
C THR A 166 -11.96 7.65 1.05
N ARG A 167 -11.04 7.14 0.23
CA ARG A 167 -10.71 7.72 -1.07
C ARG A 167 -10.60 6.64 -2.13
N LYS A 168 -11.20 6.94 -3.29
CA LYS A 168 -11.07 6.17 -4.53
C LYS A 168 -10.42 7.05 -5.58
N VAL A 169 -9.43 6.52 -6.26
CA VAL A 169 -8.74 7.20 -7.37
C VAL A 169 -8.74 6.27 -8.57
N THR A 170 -9.24 6.74 -9.69
CA THR A 170 -9.26 5.98 -10.95
C THR A 170 -7.84 5.66 -11.40
N ALA A 171 -7.57 4.40 -11.70
CA ALA A 171 -6.30 3.99 -12.26
C ALA A 171 -6.21 4.38 -13.75
N LEU A 172 -5.12 5.01 -14.15
CA LEU A 172 -4.90 5.42 -15.55
C LEU A 172 -4.74 4.21 -16.49
N THR A 173 -4.24 3.09 -15.96
CA THR A 173 -4.12 1.81 -16.67
C THR A 173 -4.69 0.70 -15.78
N ALA A 174 -5.36 -0.28 -16.40
CA ALA A 174 -5.97 -1.42 -15.71
C ALA A 174 -4.93 -2.53 -15.47
N ASP A 175 -3.84 -2.19 -14.78
CA ASP A 175 -2.72 -3.07 -14.46
C ASP A 175 -2.12 -2.74 -13.08
N ALA A 176 -1.12 -3.52 -12.64
CA ALA A 176 -0.49 -3.33 -11.34
C ALA A 176 0.15 -1.93 -11.19
N GLY A 177 0.74 -1.39 -12.26
CA GLY A 177 1.36 -0.06 -12.25
C GLY A 177 0.33 1.06 -12.11
N GLY A 178 -0.81 0.95 -12.80
CA GLY A 178 -1.95 1.87 -12.64
C GLY A 178 -2.53 1.80 -11.25
N GLY A 179 -2.73 0.60 -10.71
CA GLY A 179 -3.19 0.37 -9.35
C GLY A 179 -2.25 0.94 -8.30
N ALA A 180 -0.93 0.75 -8.44
CA ALA A 180 0.06 1.29 -7.52
C ALA A 180 0.02 2.82 -7.47
N ARG A 181 -0.06 3.49 -8.62
CA ARG A 181 -0.19 4.95 -8.70
C ARG A 181 -1.50 5.44 -8.09
N ALA A 182 -2.61 4.78 -8.40
CA ALA A 182 -3.93 5.15 -7.87
C ALA A 182 -3.99 5.00 -6.34
N LEU A 183 -3.39 3.93 -5.78
CA LEU A 183 -3.31 3.73 -4.33
C LEU A 183 -2.40 4.76 -3.64
N ALA A 184 -1.27 5.12 -4.25
CA ALA A 184 -0.40 6.19 -3.74
C ALA A 184 -1.13 7.55 -3.71
N GLU A 185 -1.86 7.89 -4.78
CA GLU A 185 -2.64 9.12 -4.87
C GLU A 185 -3.83 9.13 -3.90
N ALA A 186 -4.55 8.01 -3.77
CA ALA A 186 -5.62 7.85 -2.78
C ALA A 186 -5.10 8.02 -1.35
N THR A 187 -3.90 7.47 -1.05
CA THR A 187 -3.23 7.64 0.25
C THR A 187 -2.91 9.10 0.53
N ASP A 188 -2.40 9.83 -0.47
CA ASP A 188 -2.12 11.26 -0.34
C ASP A 188 -3.39 12.10 -0.12
N ALA A 189 -4.48 11.75 -0.80
CA ALA A 189 -5.77 12.41 -0.63
C ALA A 189 -6.35 12.16 0.78
N VAL A 190 -6.31 10.91 1.27
CA VAL A 190 -6.71 10.59 2.65
C VAL A 190 -5.85 11.34 3.67
N ALA A 191 -4.53 11.44 3.44
CA ALA A 191 -3.64 12.19 4.33
C ALA A 191 -4.04 13.67 4.41
N ALA A 192 -4.39 14.30 3.28
CA ALA A 192 -4.85 15.69 3.25
C ALA A 192 -6.15 15.88 4.04
N ASP A 193 -7.12 14.98 3.86
CA ASP A 193 -8.39 15.02 4.61
C ASP A 193 -8.17 14.84 6.12
N MET A 194 -7.32 13.89 6.49
CA MET A 194 -6.98 13.61 7.89
C MET A 194 -6.28 14.81 8.55
N ILE A 195 -5.37 15.47 7.85
CA ILE A 195 -4.70 16.69 8.35
C ILE A 195 -5.71 17.82 8.52
N GLY A 196 -6.64 18.01 7.57
CA GLY A 196 -7.74 18.97 7.70
C GLY A 196 -8.62 18.68 8.93
N TRP A 197 -8.96 17.41 9.15
CA TRP A 197 -9.72 17.00 10.33
C TRP A 197 -8.97 17.25 11.64
N LEU A 198 -7.67 16.97 11.72
CA LEU A 198 -6.86 17.23 12.91
C LEU A 198 -6.97 18.70 13.35
N GLY A 199 -6.94 19.65 12.39
CA GLY A 199 -7.11 21.07 12.69
C GLY A 199 -8.45 21.41 13.32
N THR A 200 -9.54 20.80 12.83
CA THR A 200 -10.90 21.06 13.35
C THR A 200 -11.20 20.32 14.67
N ALA A 201 -10.63 19.13 14.89
CA ALA A 201 -10.81 18.34 16.10
C ALA A 201 -10.26 19.05 17.35
N GLN A 202 -9.18 19.82 17.18
CA GLN A 202 -8.57 20.57 18.28
C GLN A 202 -9.34 21.85 18.62
N GLN A 203 -9.93 22.53 17.61
CA GLN A 203 -10.70 23.75 17.84
C GLN A 203 -11.99 23.53 18.66
N ARG A 204 -12.57 22.32 18.57
CA ARG A 204 -13.77 21.95 19.36
C ARG A 204 -13.53 21.78 20.85
N LYS A 205 -12.30 21.88 21.34
CA LYS A 205 -11.91 21.71 22.75
C LYS A 205 -11.57 23.00 23.45
N GLN A 206 -11.52 24.12 22.73
CA GLN A 206 -11.39 25.48 23.29
C GLN A 206 -12.76 26.11 23.46
#